data_433613d38d94d03f124b0360329ce367
#
_entry.id   433613d38d94d03f124b0360329ce367
#
_cell.length_a   1.000
_cell.length_b   1.000
_cell.length_c   1.000
_cell.angle_alpha   90.00
_cell.angle_beta   90.00
_cell.angle_gamma   90.00
#
_symmetry.space_group_name_H-M   'P 1'
#
loop_
_entity.id
_entity.type
_entity.pdbx_description
1 polymer ?
#
loop_
_entity_poly.entity_id
_entity_poly.type
_entity_poly.pdbx_seq_one_letter_code
_entity_poly.pdbx_strand_id
1 'polypeptide(L)'
;MSTPKLKIMLCMGVAVAFLASGCQTSPTLKKDPEKAVKVRTQLAAEYIRSGDLDSAKRSLDQALSIESRDATANMMMGILLQQEGSKPNLEKAEHYFKRAISSEPDNAQARNNYGTYLYQMERYNDAIEQFRIAGATLGYDQRYQALENLGRIYLKLGDIASAEKTFKQALLANRDSYISMLELAEIFYLQQQIPAATQMYEQYVHTVGQKNQGARALWIGLRVARANADKMGMQVLVNQLRALFPESPEYQRYLQLQYSTEAVWK
;
A
#
# COMPACT_ATOMS: atom_id res chain seq x y z
N MET A 1 35.11 -1.65 89.48
CA MET A 1 34.54 -0.48 88.75
C MET A 1 35.30 -0.30 87.44
N SER A 2 34.81 -0.85 86.35
CA SER A 2 35.46 -0.82 85.05
C SER A 2 34.60 0.02 84.08
N THR A 3 35.21 1.00 83.50
CA THR A 3 34.63 2.12 82.72
C THR A 3 34.15 1.67 81.33
N PRO A 4 32.98 2.14 80.86
CA PRO A 4 32.42 1.77 79.57
C PRO A 4 32.82 2.74 78.46
N LYS A 5 34.11 3.03 78.27
CA LYS A 5 34.57 3.99 77.21
C LYS A 5 35.28 3.37 76.02
N LEU A 6 35.46 2.05 75.99
CA LEU A 6 36.25 1.41 74.91
C LEU A 6 35.40 0.70 73.81
N LYS A 7 34.08 0.61 73.98
CA LYS A 7 33.25 -0.06 73.02
C LYS A 7 32.59 0.86 71.95
N ILE A 8 32.67 2.17 72.08
CA ILE A 8 32.07 3.13 71.19
C ILE A 8 33.00 3.54 70.03
N MET A 9 34.31 3.30 70.19
CA MET A 9 35.28 3.74 69.15
C MET A 9 35.53 2.69 68.05
N LEU A 10 35.02 1.48 68.19
CA LEU A 10 35.20 0.41 67.19
C LEU A 10 34.02 0.31 66.18
N CYS A 11 32.89 0.95 66.45
CA CYS A 11 31.72 0.95 65.54
C CYS A 11 31.73 2.10 64.54
N MET A 12 32.58 3.12 64.67
CA MET A 12 32.65 4.27 63.78
C MET A 12 33.63 4.09 62.61
N GLY A 13 34.48 3.07 62.68
CA GLY A 13 35.47 2.78 61.60
C GLY A 13 34.96 1.92 60.42
N VAL A 14 33.82 1.27 60.59
CA VAL A 14 33.31 0.34 59.57
C VAL A 14 32.24 1.00 58.67
N ALA A 15 31.68 2.14 59.07
CA ALA A 15 30.62 2.81 58.31
C ALA A 15 31.12 3.73 57.16
N VAL A 16 32.44 4.02 57.09
CA VAL A 16 32.97 4.91 56.00
C VAL A 16 33.51 4.16 54.78
N ALA A 17 33.72 2.84 54.93
CA ALA A 17 34.28 2.04 53.85
C ALA A 17 33.25 1.55 52.75
N PHE A 18 31.94 1.83 52.93
CA PHE A 18 30.88 1.38 51.98
C PHE A 18 30.37 2.47 51.02
N LEU A 19 30.93 3.68 51.03
CA LEU A 19 30.47 4.75 50.12
C LEU A 19 31.38 4.99 48.90
N ALA A 20 32.38 4.15 48.66
CA ALA A 20 33.33 4.32 47.57
C ALA A 20 33.19 3.31 46.40
N SER A 21 32.17 2.46 46.40
CA SER A 21 31.98 1.45 45.33
C SER A 21 30.70 1.65 44.50
N GLY A 22 30.35 2.89 44.22
CA GLY A 22 29.13 3.27 43.51
C GLY A 22 29.35 3.92 42.15
N CYS A 23 30.50 3.74 41.49
CA CYS A 23 30.62 4.01 40.06
C CYS A 23 30.55 2.69 39.29
N GLN A 24 29.35 2.07 39.23
CA GLN A 24 29.04 1.18 38.14
C GLN A 24 28.99 2.06 36.88
N THR A 25 30.06 2.04 36.12
CA THR A 25 30.01 2.44 34.71
C THR A 25 28.93 1.59 34.06
N SER A 26 27.76 2.17 33.87
CA SER A 26 26.73 1.60 33.01
C SER A 26 27.43 1.20 31.70
N PRO A 27 27.31 -0.07 31.23
CA PRO A 27 27.87 -0.42 29.94
C PRO A 27 27.32 0.60 28.95
N THR A 28 28.21 1.38 28.33
CA THR A 28 27.83 2.24 27.23
C THR A 28 27.22 1.30 26.20
N LEU A 29 25.89 1.27 26.12
CA LEU A 29 25.17 0.58 25.07
C LEU A 29 25.80 1.07 23.77
N LYS A 30 26.57 0.18 23.09
CA LYS A 30 27.10 0.49 21.76
C LYS A 30 25.92 1.00 20.98
N LYS A 31 25.95 2.27 20.59
CA LYS A 31 24.94 2.83 19.68
C LYS A 31 25.02 1.97 18.42
N ASP A 32 23.97 1.21 18.17
CA ASP A 32 23.79 0.44 16.96
C ASP A 32 23.16 1.37 15.92
N PRO A 33 23.94 1.91 14.96
CA PRO A 33 23.44 2.87 13.98
C PRO A 33 22.36 2.26 13.11
N GLU A 34 22.51 1.00 12.71
CA GLU A 34 21.54 0.30 11.87
C GLU A 34 20.19 0.15 12.59
N LYS A 35 20.21 -0.31 13.84
CA LYS A 35 19.01 -0.39 14.65
C LYS A 35 18.36 1.00 14.85
N ALA A 36 19.18 2.04 15.03
CA ALA A 36 18.67 3.40 15.18
C ALA A 36 17.98 3.91 13.91
N VAL A 37 18.53 3.65 12.72
CA VAL A 37 17.91 3.96 11.42
C VAL A 37 16.61 3.21 11.28
N LYS A 38 16.62 1.89 11.49
CA LYS A 38 15.42 1.05 11.38
C LYS A 38 14.27 1.53 12.27
N VAL A 39 14.55 1.79 13.55
CA VAL A 39 13.51 2.26 14.50
C VAL A 39 12.93 3.61 14.07
N ARG A 40 13.77 4.57 13.64
CA ARG A 40 13.31 5.88 13.18
C ARG A 40 12.47 5.79 11.92
N THR A 41 12.88 4.93 10.99
CA THR A 41 12.13 4.71 9.74
C THR A 41 10.78 4.04 10.00
N GLN A 42 10.72 3.07 10.92
CA GLN A 42 9.46 2.47 11.35
C GLN A 42 8.53 3.50 12.04
N LEU A 43 9.08 4.33 12.93
CA LEU A 43 8.31 5.39 13.58
C LEU A 43 7.76 6.39 12.56
N ALA A 44 8.56 6.75 11.56
CA ALA A 44 8.13 7.62 10.49
C ALA A 44 6.97 7.00 9.67
N ALA A 45 7.01 5.69 9.41
CA ALA A 45 5.92 5.00 8.75
C ALA A 45 4.59 5.09 9.52
N GLU A 46 4.64 4.99 10.87
CA GLU A 46 3.46 5.18 11.71
C GLU A 46 2.95 6.62 11.65
N TYR A 47 3.85 7.61 11.71
CA TYR A 47 3.47 9.02 11.57
C TYR A 47 2.86 9.34 10.21
N ILE A 48 3.40 8.80 9.10
CA ILE A 48 2.82 8.94 7.76
C ILE A 48 1.39 8.37 7.74
N ARG A 49 1.18 7.19 8.34
CA ARG A 49 -0.13 6.53 8.41
C ARG A 49 -1.15 7.32 9.23
N SER A 50 -0.70 7.98 10.30
CA SER A 50 -1.55 8.82 11.13
C SER A 50 -1.76 10.24 10.58
N GLY A 51 -1.06 10.62 9.51
CA GLY A 51 -1.10 11.95 8.91
C GLY A 51 -0.23 13.01 9.59
N ASP A 52 0.60 12.64 10.59
CA ASP A 52 1.57 13.54 11.23
C ASP A 52 2.86 13.62 10.39
N LEU A 53 2.77 14.37 9.29
CA LEU A 53 3.87 14.47 8.32
C LEU A 53 5.09 15.19 8.90
N ASP A 54 4.92 16.11 9.86
CA ASP A 54 6.02 16.81 10.49
C ASP A 54 6.86 15.90 11.39
N SER A 55 6.21 15.05 12.18
CA SER A 55 6.91 14.07 13.02
C SER A 55 7.55 12.98 12.17
N ALA A 56 6.91 12.56 11.09
CA ALA A 56 7.48 11.65 10.11
C ALA A 56 8.77 12.23 9.50
N LYS A 57 8.71 13.50 9.06
CA LYS A 57 9.87 14.17 8.48
C LYS A 57 11.03 14.25 9.45
N ARG A 58 10.79 14.68 10.69
CA ARG A 58 11.85 14.73 11.72
C ARG A 58 12.52 13.36 11.96
N SER A 59 11.70 12.30 11.99
CA SER A 59 12.21 10.94 12.20
C SER A 59 13.06 10.47 11.02
N LEU A 60 12.65 10.77 9.78
CA LEU A 60 13.38 10.42 8.56
C LEU A 60 14.66 11.26 8.41
N ASP A 61 14.62 12.56 8.72
CA ASP A 61 15.82 13.40 8.72
C ASP A 61 16.89 12.85 9.70
N GLN A 62 16.46 12.37 10.87
CA GLN A 62 17.35 11.72 11.84
C GLN A 62 17.87 10.36 11.32
N ALA A 63 17.04 9.56 10.66
CA ALA A 63 17.48 8.30 10.06
C ALA A 63 18.53 8.55 8.97
N LEU A 64 18.24 9.44 8.04
CA LEU A 64 19.11 9.78 6.91
C LEU A 64 20.37 10.54 7.34
N SER A 65 20.40 11.20 8.50
CA SER A 65 21.62 11.76 9.08
C SER A 65 22.59 10.70 9.59
N ILE A 66 22.10 9.51 9.95
CA ILE A 66 22.91 8.37 10.40
C ILE A 66 23.37 7.57 9.17
N GLU A 67 22.44 7.21 8.30
CA GLU A 67 22.71 6.45 7.08
C GLU A 67 21.98 7.09 5.88
N SER A 68 22.69 7.94 5.16
CA SER A 68 22.12 8.74 4.07
C SER A 68 21.66 7.92 2.87
N ARG A 69 22.16 6.69 2.71
CA ARG A 69 21.83 5.77 1.62
C ARG A 69 20.90 4.64 2.02
N ASP A 70 20.38 4.62 3.26
CA ASP A 70 19.38 3.63 3.63
C ASP A 70 18.20 3.67 2.66
N ALA A 71 17.96 2.55 1.98
CA ALA A 71 16.96 2.47 0.92
C ALA A 71 15.53 2.66 1.46
N THR A 72 15.25 2.10 2.63
CA THR A 72 13.93 2.19 3.26
C THR A 72 13.64 3.60 3.74
N ALA A 73 14.60 4.27 4.37
CA ALA A 73 14.43 5.66 4.82
C ALA A 73 14.27 6.62 3.63
N ASN A 74 15.03 6.43 2.55
CA ASN A 74 14.86 7.21 1.31
C ASN A 74 13.50 6.94 0.68
N MET A 75 13.05 5.69 0.57
CA MET A 75 11.71 5.35 0.07
C MET A 75 10.62 6.02 0.91
N MET A 76 10.70 5.95 2.24
CA MET A 76 9.72 6.56 3.14
C MET A 76 9.71 8.09 3.05
N MET A 77 10.87 8.73 2.86
CA MET A 77 10.94 10.18 2.60
C MET A 77 10.27 10.53 1.26
N GLY A 78 10.45 9.71 0.23
CA GLY A 78 9.74 9.85 -1.04
C GLY A 78 8.22 9.78 -0.87
N ILE A 79 7.72 8.80 -0.12
CA ILE A 79 6.28 8.63 0.18
C ILE A 79 5.74 9.84 0.97
N LEU A 80 6.45 10.27 1.99
CA LEU A 80 6.07 11.44 2.81
C LEU A 80 5.90 12.69 1.95
N LEU A 81 6.89 12.99 1.11
CA LEU A 81 6.88 14.18 0.25
C LEU A 81 5.82 14.09 -0.85
N GLN A 82 5.55 12.87 -1.36
CA GLN A 82 4.45 12.61 -2.29
C GLN A 82 3.09 12.86 -1.62
N GLN A 83 2.92 12.46 -0.36
CA GLN A 83 1.67 12.64 0.38
C GLN A 83 1.42 14.11 0.72
N GLU A 84 2.45 14.88 1.04
CA GLU A 84 2.36 16.32 1.26
C GLU A 84 1.91 17.04 -0.04
N GLY A 85 2.42 16.62 -1.20
CA GLY A 85 1.85 16.89 -2.52
C GLY A 85 2.14 18.26 -3.11
N SER A 86 2.85 19.19 -2.44
CA SER A 86 3.27 20.44 -3.06
C SER A 86 4.26 20.21 -4.20
N LYS A 87 4.20 21.02 -5.24
CA LYS A 87 5.07 20.87 -6.42
C LYS A 87 6.55 20.74 -6.05
N PRO A 88 7.14 21.59 -5.15
CA PRO A 88 8.53 21.41 -4.74
C PRO A 88 8.81 20.08 -4.03
N ASN A 89 7.84 19.56 -3.27
CA ASN A 89 8.02 18.30 -2.57
C ASN A 89 7.83 17.10 -3.49
N LEU A 90 6.97 17.19 -4.50
CA LEU A 90 6.90 16.16 -5.54
C LEU A 90 8.21 16.02 -6.31
N GLU A 91 8.86 17.13 -6.67
CA GLU A 91 10.18 17.09 -7.32
C GLU A 91 11.26 16.45 -6.42
N LYS A 92 11.26 16.78 -5.13
CA LYS A 92 12.15 16.14 -4.14
C LYS A 92 11.82 14.65 -3.93
N ALA A 93 10.53 14.29 -3.93
CA ALA A 93 10.11 12.89 -3.78
C ALA A 93 10.77 11.99 -4.81
N GLU A 94 10.80 12.40 -6.08
CA GLU A 94 11.47 11.64 -7.13
C GLU A 94 12.94 11.37 -6.84
N HIS A 95 13.65 12.39 -6.33
CA HIS A 95 15.06 12.24 -5.95
C HIS A 95 15.24 11.17 -4.88
N TYR A 96 14.39 11.15 -3.87
CA TYR A 96 14.47 10.15 -2.80
C TYR A 96 14.10 8.75 -3.28
N PHE A 97 13.07 8.59 -4.14
CA PHE A 97 12.77 7.28 -4.75
C PHE A 97 13.94 6.77 -5.60
N LYS A 98 14.55 7.63 -6.42
CA LYS A 98 15.73 7.26 -7.22
C LYS A 98 16.91 6.85 -6.34
N ARG A 99 17.13 7.51 -5.20
CA ARG A 99 18.17 7.11 -4.24
C ARG A 99 17.88 5.74 -3.64
N ALA A 100 16.63 5.47 -3.24
CA ALA A 100 16.23 4.18 -2.70
C ALA A 100 16.53 3.04 -3.67
N ILE A 101 16.10 3.14 -4.93
CA ILE A 101 16.35 2.10 -5.95
C ILE A 101 17.81 2.05 -6.42
N SER A 102 18.57 3.15 -6.27
CA SER A 102 20.02 3.14 -6.54
C SER A 102 20.81 2.43 -5.45
N SER A 103 20.36 2.53 -4.19
CA SER A 103 20.97 1.81 -3.07
C SER A 103 20.64 0.32 -3.08
N GLU A 104 19.41 -0.04 -3.40
CA GLU A 104 18.91 -1.41 -3.47
C GLU A 104 18.12 -1.62 -4.78
N PRO A 105 18.79 -1.94 -5.89
CA PRO A 105 18.14 -2.07 -7.21
C PRO A 105 17.03 -3.14 -7.26
N ASP A 106 17.11 -4.18 -6.44
CA ASP A 106 16.14 -5.28 -6.39
C ASP A 106 15.04 -5.08 -5.32
N ASN A 107 15.02 -3.93 -4.65
CA ASN A 107 13.99 -3.62 -3.66
C ASN A 107 12.64 -3.40 -4.34
N ALA A 108 11.85 -4.47 -4.42
CA ALA A 108 10.53 -4.48 -5.07
C ALA A 108 9.56 -3.48 -4.43
N GLN A 109 9.62 -3.27 -3.12
CA GLN A 109 8.78 -2.30 -2.43
C GLN A 109 9.11 -0.86 -2.84
N ALA A 110 10.41 -0.52 -2.91
CA ALA A 110 10.84 0.81 -3.36
C ALA A 110 10.43 1.05 -4.82
N ARG A 111 10.56 0.04 -5.68
CA ARG A 111 10.12 0.12 -7.09
C ARG A 111 8.60 0.27 -7.21
N ASN A 112 7.82 -0.48 -6.43
CA ASN A 112 6.36 -0.36 -6.43
C ASN A 112 5.92 1.06 -5.99
N ASN A 113 6.52 1.60 -4.94
CA ASN A 113 6.19 2.96 -4.48
C ASN A 113 6.64 4.03 -5.50
N TYR A 114 7.82 3.88 -6.10
CA TYR A 114 8.25 4.78 -7.16
C TYR A 114 7.35 4.70 -8.40
N GLY A 115 6.91 3.50 -8.78
CA GLY A 115 5.91 3.30 -9.83
C GLY A 115 4.60 4.02 -9.54
N THR A 116 4.14 3.99 -8.28
CA THR A 116 2.92 4.71 -7.84
C THR A 116 3.10 6.23 -7.97
N TYR A 117 4.26 6.75 -7.56
CA TYR A 117 4.60 8.16 -7.76
C TYR A 117 4.59 8.53 -9.26
N LEU A 118 5.25 7.75 -10.10
CA LEU A 118 5.31 7.98 -11.55
C LEU A 118 3.92 7.93 -12.20
N TYR A 119 3.05 7.01 -11.75
CA TYR A 119 1.67 6.95 -12.19
C TYR A 119 0.90 8.24 -11.86
N GLN A 120 1.08 8.76 -10.65
CA GLN A 120 0.47 10.02 -10.23
C GLN A 120 0.97 11.21 -11.06
N MET A 121 2.23 11.16 -11.49
CA MET A 121 2.83 12.16 -12.40
C MET A 121 2.48 11.91 -13.88
N GLU A 122 1.58 10.98 -14.18
CA GLU A 122 1.15 10.58 -15.52
C GLU A 122 2.30 10.07 -16.42
N ARG A 123 3.41 9.70 -15.81
CA ARG A 123 4.58 9.12 -16.49
C ARG A 123 4.41 7.61 -16.61
N TYR A 124 3.42 7.20 -17.40
CA TYR A 124 2.97 5.81 -17.45
C TYR A 124 4.04 4.83 -17.93
N ASN A 125 4.84 5.19 -18.93
CA ASN A 125 5.91 4.31 -19.42
C ASN A 125 6.99 4.06 -18.36
N ASP A 126 7.37 5.08 -17.61
CA ASP A 126 8.33 4.95 -16.52
C ASP A 126 7.74 4.12 -15.37
N ALA A 127 6.45 4.31 -15.07
CA ALA A 127 5.74 3.53 -14.06
C ALA A 127 5.65 2.04 -14.43
N ILE A 128 5.39 1.71 -15.71
CA ILE A 128 5.38 0.33 -16.21
C ILE A 128 6.69 -0.37 -15.89
N GLU A 129 7.83 0.26 -16.14
CA GLU A 129 9.14 -0.33 -15.86
C GLU A 129 9.31 -0.67 -14.37
N GLN A 130 8.91 0.23 -13.46
CA GLN A 130 9.04 0.00 -12.03
C GLN A 130 8.09 -1.11 -11.55
N PHE A 131 6.82 -1.07 -11.96
CA PHE A 131 5.85 -2.09 -11.58
C PHE A 131 6.18 -3.46 -12.20
N ARG A 132 6.74 -3.51 -13.41
CA ARG A 132 7.17 -4.75 -14.05
C ARG A 132 8.24 -5.46 -13.22
N ILE A 133 9.25 -4.72 -12.72
CA ILE A 133 10.30 -5.28 -11.88
C ILE A 133 9.71 -5.74 -10.55
N ALA A 134 8.91 -4.91 -9.86
CA ALA A 134 8.27 -5.27 -8.61
C ALA A 134 7.34 -6.49 -8.78
N GLY A 135 6.55 -6.52 -9.84
CA GLY A 135 5.63 -7.63 -10.17
C GLY A 135 6.34 -8.92 -10.60
N ALA A 136 7.59 -8.86 -11.05
CA ALA A 136 8.40 -10.03 -11.38
C ALA A 136 9.14 -10.62 -10.15
N THR A 137 9.32 -9.83 -9.08
CA THR A 137 10.10 -10.24 -7.90
C THR A 137 9.34 -11.28 -7.09
N LEU A 138 9.85 -12.52 -7.09
CA LEU A 138 9.32 -13.60 -6.26
C LEU A 138 9.66 -13.35 -4.78
N GLY A 139 8.73 -13.68 -3.88
CA GLY A 139 8.89 -13.44 -2.43
C GLY A 139 8.54 -12.01 -1.99
N TYR A 140 8.17 -11.12 -2.90
CA TYR A 140 7.59 -9.83 -2.53
C TYR A 140 6.11 -10.00 -2.17
N ASP A 141 5.75 -9.81 -0.92
CA ASP A 141 4.39 -10.07 -0.41
C ASP A 141 3.31 -9.26 -1.15
N GLN A 142 3.63 -8.03 -1.56
CA GLN A 142 2.72 -7.15 -2.28
C GLN A 142 2.90 -7.23 -3.80
N ARG A 143 3.50 -8.31 -4.31
CA ARG A 143 3.71 -8.53 -5.75
C ARG A 143 2.42 -8.37 -6.55
N TYR A 144 1.30 -8.87 -6.02
CA TYR A 144 0.00 -8.76 -6.67
C TYR A 144 -0.44 -7.31 -6.86
N GLN A 145 -0.17 -6.42 -5.89
CA GLN A 145 -0.51 -4.99 -6.00
C GLN A 145 0.30 -4.30 -7.11
N ALA A 146 1.59 -4.63 -7.24
CA ALA A 146 2.39 -4.12 -8.34
C ALA A 146 1.84 -4.56 -9.70
N LEU A 147 1.39 -5.82 -9.82
CA LEU A 147 0.73 -6.34 -11.02
C LEU A 147 -0.63 -5.66 -11.27
N GLU A 148 -1.44 -5.42 -10.23
CA GLU A 148 -2.70 -4.67 -10.35
C GLU A 148 -2.48 -3.25 -10.89
N ASN A 149 -1.49 -2.54 -10.33
CA ASN A 149 -1.14 -1.21 -10.78
C ASN A 149 -0.65 -1.21 -12.24
N LEU A 150 0.15 -2.20 -12.61
CA LEU A 150 0.60 -2.40 -13.98
C LEU A 150 -0.58 -2.67 -14.93
N GLY A 151 -1.51 -3.55 -14.54
CA GLY A 151 -2.71 -3.85 -15.31
C GLY A 151 -3.58 -2.62 -15.53
N ARG A 152 -3.76 -1.79 -14.52
CA ARG A 152 -4.49 -0.51 -14.62
C ARG A 152 -3.84 0.47 -15.59
N ILE A 153 -2.51 0.53 -15.64
CA ILE A 153 -1.81 1.37 -16.62
C ILE A 153 -2.09 0.85 -18.03
N TYR A 154 -2.02 -0.46 -18.26
CA TYR A 154 -2.33 -1.04 -19.56
C TYR A 154 -3.77 -0.74 -20.00
N LEU A 155 -4.76 -0.83 -19.07
CA LEU A 155 -6.14 -0.40 -19.36
C LEU A 155 -6.20 1.07 -19.75
N LYS A 156 -5.52 1.95 -19.02
CA LYS A 156 -5.50 3.38 -19.32
C LYS A 156 -4.86 3.71 -20.66
N LEU A 157 -3.90 2.90 -21.09
CA LEU A 157 -3.24 3.02 -22.40
C LEU A 157 -4.00 2.27 -23.54
N GLY A 158 -5.10 1.58 -23.21
CA GLY A 158 -5.90 0.82 -24.18
C GLY A 158 -5.30 -0.54 -24.56
N ASP A 159 -4.22 -0.99 -23.91
CA ASP A 159 -3.63 -2.31 -24.12
C ASP A 159 -4.36 -3.36 -23.28
N ILE A 160 -5.54 -3.74 -23.77
CA ILE A 160 -6.42 -4.70 -23.08
C ILE A 160 -5.77 -6.08 -22.95
N ALA A 161 -4.98 -6.51 -23.94
CA ALA A 161 -4.33 -7.82 -23.92
C ALA A 161 -3.28 -7.92 -22.81
N SER A 162 -2.43 -6.89 -22.66
CA SER A 162 -1.45 -6.82 -21.56
C SER A 162 -2.13 -6.66 -20.21
N ALA A 163 -3.22 -5.89 -20.13
CA ALA A 163 -4.00 -5.73 -18.91
C ALA A 163 -4.57 -7.08 -18.44
N GLU A 164 -5.26 -7.81 -19.32
CA GLU A 164 -5.81 -9.14 -19.04
C GLU A 164 -4.75 -10.10 -18.52
N LYS A 165 -3.62 -10.21 -19.25
CA LYS A 165 -2.49 -11.06 -18.85
C LYS A 165 -1.99 -10.70 -17.46
N THR A 166 -1.86 -9.40 -17.17
CA THR A 166 -1.29 -8.91 -15.93
C THR A 166 -2.22 -9.13 -14.75
N PHE A 167 -3.54 -8.89 -14.89
CA PHE A 167 -4.50 -9.19 -13.83
C PHE A 167 -4.61 -10.70 -13.55
N LYS A 168 -4.50 -11.56 -14.57
CA LYS A 168 -4.39 -13.01 -14.36
C LYS A 168 -3.14 -13.37 -13.54
N GLN A 169 -2.00 -12.72 -13.79
CA GLN A 169 -0.79 -12.90 -12.98
C GLN A 169 -0.98 -12.41 -11.54
N ALA A 170 -1.72 -11.31 -11.34
CA ALA A 170 -2.05 -10.81 -10.00
C ALA A 170 -2.89 -11.83 -9.21
N LEU A 171 -3.89 -12.48 -9.86
CA LEU A 171 -4.68 -13.55 -9.24
C LEU A 171 -3.86 -14.82 -8.94
N LEU A 172 -2.83 -15.12 -9.73
CA LEU A 172 -1.89 -16.21 -9.40
C LEU A 172 -1.02 -15.87 -8.19
N ALA A 173 -0.70 -14.59 -7.98
CA ALA A 173 0.07 -14.12 -6.83
C ALA A 173 -0.80 -13.98 -5.57
N ASN A 174 -2.04 -13.56 -5.71
CA ASN A 174 -3.03 -13.48 -4.63
C ASN A 174 -4.43 -13.86 -5.17
N ARG A 175 -4.92 -15.03 -4.78
CA ARG A 175 -6.22 -15.55 -5.24
C ARG A 175 -7.41 -14.71 -4.78
N ASP A 176 -7.26 -13.93 -3.72
CA ASP A 176 -8.31 -13.07 -3.15
C ASP A 176 -8.24 -11.62 -3.67
N SER A 177 -7.46 -11.36 -4.74
CA SER A 177 -7.39 -10.06 -5.39
C SER A 177 -8.73 -9.68 -6.02
N TYR A 178 -9.61 -9.08 -5.23
CA TYR A 178 -10.93 -8.61 -5.68
C TYR A 178 -10.81 -7.54 -6.78
N ILE A 179 -9.74 -6.76 -6.79
CA ILE A 179 -9.46 -5.78 -7.86
C ILE A 179 -9.27 -6.50 -9.18
N SER A 180 -8.38 -7.50 -9.23
CA SER A 180 -8.13 -8.25 -10.46
C SER A 180 -9.34 -9.03 -10.94
N MET A 181 -10.16 -9.58 -10.03
CA MET A 181 -11.42 -10.24 -10.38
C MET A 181 -12.37 -9.26 -11.08
N LEU A 182 -12.55 -8.06 -10.52
CA LEU A 182 -13.47 -7.08 -11.07
C LEU A 182 -13.00 -6.54 -12.43
N GLU A 183 -11.71 -6.23 -12.56
CA GLU A 183 -11.13 -5.77 -13.84
C GLU A 183 -11.24 -6.86 -14.92
N LEU A 184 -10.96 -8.12 -14.58
CA LEU A 184 -11.13 -9.25 -15.51
C LEU A 184 -12.60 -9.48 -15.88
N ALA A 185 -13.55 -9.32 -14.94
CA ALA A 185 -14.97 -9.43 -15.26
C ALA A 185 -15.37 -8.39 -16.30
N GLU A 186 -14.91 -7.16 -16.20
CA GLU A 186 -15.18 -6.11 -17.18
C GLU A 186 -14.49 -6.38 -18.52
N ILE A 187 -13.21 -6.77 -18.53
CA ILE A 187 -12.46 -7.13 -19.73
C ILE A 187 -13.17 -8.25 -20.48
N PHE A 188 -13.52 -9.34 -19.81
CA PHE A 188 -14.21 -10.48 -20.44
C PHE A 188 -15.61 -10.11 -20.96
N TYR A 189 -16.34 -9.27 -20.23
CA TYR A 189 -17.62 -8.76 -20.73
C TYR A 189 -17.43 -7.98 -22.04
N LEU A 190 -16.48 -7.07 -22.10
CA LEU A 190 -16.20 -6.27 -23.31
C LEU A 190 -15.72 -7.14 -24.49
N GLN A 191 -15.03 -8.23 -24.21
CA GLN A 191 -14.61 -9.24 -25.20
C GLN A 191 -15.72 -10.23 -25.58
N GLN A 192 -16.95 -10.09 -25.04
CA GLN A 192 -18.09 -11.01 -25.23
C GLN A 192 -17.83 -12.45 -24.70
N GLN A 193 -16.89 -12.60 -23.77
CA GLN A 193 -16.61 -13.85 -23.08
C GLN A 193 -17.50 -13.95 -21.81
N ILE A 194 -18.83 -13.98 -22.04
CA ILE A 194 -19.81 -13.84 -20.97
C ILE A 194 -19.66 -14.88 -19.85
N PRO A 195 -19.41 -16.19 -20.11
CA PRO A 195 -19.19 -17.17 -19.04
C PRO A 195 -17.99 -16.83 -18.15
N ALA A 196 -16.88 -16.37 -18.74
CA ALA A 196 -15.68 -15.96 -17.99
C ALA A 196 -15.95 -14.67 -17.18
N ALA A 197 -16.67 -13.71 -17.75
CA ALA A 197 -17.08 -12.49 -17.04
C ALA A 197 -17.95 -12.81 -15.83
N THR A 198 -18.92 -13.74 -15.99
CA THR A 198 -19.79 -14.22 -14.91
C THR A 198 -18.97 -14.85 -13.79
N GLN A 199 -18.08 -15.77 -14.13
CA GLN A 199 -17.22 -16.45 -13.15
C GLN A 199 -16.38 -15.44 -12.34
N MET A 200 -15.75 -14.48 -13.00
CA MET A 200 -14.92 -13.48 -12.31
C MET A 200 -15.77 -12.56 -11.42
N TYR A 201 -16.95 -12.15 -11.88
CA TYR A 201 -17.85 -11.33 -11.08
C TYR A 201 -18.39 -12.08 -9.85
N GLU A 202 -18.78 -13.34 -10.00
CA GLU A 202 -19.22 -14.18 -8.87
C GLU A 202 -18.10 -14.36 -7.83
N GLN A 203 -16.87 -14.61 -8.26
CA GLN A 203 -15.71 -14.68 -7.36
C GLN A 203 -15.49 -13.35 -6.64
N TYR A 204 -15.59 -12.22 -7.36
CA TYR A 204 -15.54 -10.89 -6.75
C TYR A 204 -16.60 -10.72 -5.66
N VAL A 205 -17.87 -11.04 -5.96
CA VAL A 205 -18.99 -10.92 -5.01
C VAL A 205 -18.79 -11.84 -3.80
N HIS A 206 -18.28 -13.05 -4.03
CA HIS A 206 -17.95 -13.97 -2.94
C HIS A 206 -16.86 -13.39 -2.01
N THR A 207 -15.84 -12.76 -2.57
CA THR A 207 -14.70 -12.21 -1.82
C THR A 207 -15.07 -10.95 -1.03
N VAL A 208 -15.76 -9.99 -1.66
CA VAL A 208 -16.09 -8.71 -1.00
C VAL A 208 -17.40 -8.75 -0.22
N GLY A 209 -18.28 -9.69 -0.53
CA GLY A 209 -19.63 -9.78 0.01
C GLY A 209 -20.64 -8.95 -0.78
N GLN A 210 -21.86 -9.47 -0.87
CA GLN A 210 -22.93 -8.92 -1.69
C GLN A 210 -23.31 -7.46 -1.34
N LYS A 211 -23.18 -7.10 -0.05
CA LYS A 211 -23.55 -5.77 0.46
C LYS A 211 -22.43 -4.74 0.37
N ASN A 212 -21.21 -5.15 0.08
CA ASN A 212 -20.02 -4.29 0.11
C ASN A 212 -19.56 -3.86 -1.29
N GLN A 213 -20.38 -4.09 -2.30
CA GLN A 213 -20.08 -3.71 -3.66
C GLN A 213 -20.19 -2.20 -3.85
N GLY A 214 -19.20 -1.58 -4.51
CA GLY A 214 -19.30 -0.19 -4.96
C GLY A 214 -20.11 -0.05 -6.24
N ALA A 215 -20.47 1.19 -6.61
CA ALA A 215 -21.31 1.49 -7.77
C ALA A 215 -20.76 0.87 -9.08
N ARG A 216 -19.45 0.98 -9.34
CA ARG A 216 -18.81 0.38 -10.52
C ARG A 216 -18.96 -1.14 -10.54
N ALA A 217 -18.81 -1.81 -9.41
CA ALA A 217 -18.97 -3.26 -9.36
C ALA A 217 -20.41 -3.70 -9.64
N LEU A 218 -21.39 -3.01 -9.04
CA LEU A 218 -22.82 -3.23 -9.34
C LEU A 218 -23.14 -3.00 -10.81
N TRP A 219 -22.52 -2.00 -11.43
CA TRP A 219 -22.67 -1.72 -12.86
C TRP A 219 -22.11 -2.85 -13.74
N ILE A 220 -20.92 -3.35 -13.41
CA ILE A 220 -20.31 -4.50 -14.11
C ILE A 220 -21.21 -5.72 -13.97
N GLY A 221 -21.66 -6.04 -12.76
CA GLY A 221 -22.57 -7.14 -12.50
C GLY A 221 -23.90 -7.02 -13.26
N LEU A 222 -24.45 -5.82 -13.31
CA LEU A 222 -25.68 -5.55 -14.08
C LEU A 222 -25.52 -5.84 -15.56
N ARG A 223 -24.39 -5.44 -16.16
CA ARG A 223 -24.07 -5.74 -17.57
C ARG A 223 -23.91 -7.25 -17.80
N VAL A 224 -23.23 -7.94 -16.87
CA VAL A 224 -23.07 -9.39 -16.93
C VAL A 224 -24.41 -10.10 -16.78
N ALA A 225 -25.26 -9.73 -15.82
CA ALA A 225 -26.58 -10.29 -15.62
C ALA A 225 -27.48 -10.08 -16.86
N ARG A 226 -27.41 -8.89 -17.46
CA ARG A 226 -28.13 -8.59 -18.69
C ARG A 226 -27.70 -9.51 -19.86
N ALA A 227 -26.39 -9.69 -20.04
CA ALA A 227 -25.85 -10.56 -21.10
C ALA A 227 -26.24 -12.02 -20.91
N ASN A 228 -26.46 -12.45 -19.67
CA ASN A 228 -27.00 -13.78 -19.32
C ASN A 228 -28.54 -13.86 -19.36
N ALA A 229 -29.24 -12.79 -19.72
CA ALA A 229 -30.71 -12.68 -19.64
C ALA A 229 -31.28 -12.94 -18.20
N ASP A 230 -30.48 -12.74 -17.18
CA ASP A 230 -30.87 -12.88 -15.76
C ASP A 230 -31.65 -11.65 -15.29
N LYS A 231 -32.95 -11.66 -15.51
CA LYS A 231 -33.85 -10.56 -15.13
C LYS A 231 -33.92 -10.34 -13.62
N MET A 232 -33.82 -11.40 -12.81
CA MET A 232 -33.89 -11.29 -11.36
C MET A 232 -32.59 -10.70 -10.80
N GLY A 233 -31.45 -11.16 -11.25
CA GLY A 233 -30.15 -10.57 -10.89
C GLY A 233 -30.06 -9.10 -11.28
N MET A 234 -30.50 -8.74 -12.48
CA MET A 234 -30.58 -7.34 -12.92
C MET A 234 -31.41 -6.49 -11.94
N GLN A 235 -32.60 -6.94 -11.57
CA GLN A 235 -33.49 -6.20 -10.67
C GLN A 235 -32.86 -5.98 -9.29
N VAL A 236 -32.17 -6.99 -8.75
CA VAL A 236 -31.45 -6.89 -7.47
C VAL A 236 -30.36 -5.83 -7.55
N LEU A 237 -29.52 -5.88 -8.59
CA LEU A 237 -28.39 -4.97 -8.77
C LEU A 237 -28.84 -3.51 -9.01
N VAL A 238 -29.91 -3.32 -9.79
CA VAL A 238 -30.54 -1.99 -10.00
C VAL A 238 -31.08 -1.43 -8.69
N ASN A 239 -31.76 -2.25 -7.89
CA ASN A 239 -32.27 -1.82 -6.60
C ASN A 239 -31.14 -1.41 -5.63
N GLN A 240 -30.02 -2.14 -5.65
CA GLN A 240 -28.83 -1.76 -4.88
C GLN A 240 -28.20 -0.45 -5.37
N LEU A 241 -28.02 -0.28 -6.68
CA LEU A 241 -27.52 0.98 -7.26
C LEU A 241 -28.41 2.15 -6.86
N ARG A 242 -29.73 2.01 -7.00
CA ARG A 242 -30.70 3.06 -6.66
C ARG A 242 -30.68 3.40 -5.17
N ALA A 243 -30.58 2.39 -4.31
CA ALA A 243 -30.67 2.58 -2.85
C ALA A 243 -29.36 3.12 -2.25
N LEU A 244 -28.21 2.65 -2.74
CA LEU A 244 -26.91 2.95 -2.15
C LEU A 244 -26.13 4.04 -2.89
N PHE A 245 -26.37 4.20 -4.19
CA PHE A 245 -25.59 5.09 -5.07
C PHE A 245 -26.49 5.87 -6.05
N PRO A 246 -27.55 6.55 -5.59
CA PRO A 246 -28.55 7.21 -6.46
C PRO A 246 -27.95 8.29 -7.36
N GLU A 247 -26.88 8.96 -6.89
CA GLU A 247 -26.21 10.05 -7.62
C GLU A 247 -24.98 9.55 -8.42
N SER A 248 -24.70 8.24 -8.43
CA SER A 248 -23.52 7.73 -9.12
C SER A 248 -23.67 7.82 -10.64
N PRO A 249 -22.56 8.02 -11.37
CA PRO A 249 -22.53 7.99 -12.83
C PRO A 249 -23.09 6.67 -13.39
N GLU A 250 -22.85 5.55 -12.69
CA GLU A 250 -23.31 4.22 -13.07
C GLU A 250 -24.83 4.10 -13.03
N TYR A 251 -25.47 4.65 -11.98
CA TYR A 251 -26.94 4.64 -11.89
C TYR A 251 -27.56 5.56 -12.95
N GLN A 252 -27.00 6.76 -13.15
CA GLN A 252 -27.44 7.67 -14.20
C GLN A 252 -27.32 7.04 -15.58
N ARG A 253 -26.20 6.34 -15.84
CA ARG A 253 -26.00 5.60 -17.08
C ARG A 253 -27.03 4.47 -17.26
N TYR A 254 -27.35 3.74 -16.19
CA TYR A 254 -28.44 2.76 -16.22
C TYR A 254 -29.78 3.39 -16.64
N LEU A 255 -30.18 4.50 -16.04
CA LEU A 255 -31.44 5.19 -16.37
C LEU A 255 -31.51 5.59 -17.84
N GLN A 256 -30.39 5.98 -18.44
CA GLN A 256 -30.30 6.32 -19.87
C GLN A 256 -30.42 5.09 -20.78
N LEU A 257 -29.85 3.96 -20.36
CA LEU A 257 -29.68 2.78 -21.20
C LEU A 257 -30.70 1.67 -20.97
N GLN A 258 -31.55 1.74 -19.94
CA GLN A 258 -32.45 0.66 -19.52
C GLN A 258 -33.38 0.12 -20.64
N TYR A 259 -33.68 0.96 -21.64
CA TYR A 259 -34.51 0.57 -22.80
C TYR A 259 -33.70 0.41 -24.09
N SER A 260 -32.37 0.48 -23.98
CA SER A 260 -31.48 0.43 -25.13
C SER A 260 -31.04 -1.00 -25.46
N THR A 261 -30.55 -1.20 -26.69
CA THR A 261 -29.98 -2.47 -27.12
C THR A 261 -28.63 -2.77 -26.44
N GLU A 262 -28.20 -4.05 -26.44
CA GLU A 262 -26.92 -4.48 -25.86
C GLU A 262 -25.71 -3.72 -26.42
N ALA A 263 -25.72 -3.36 -27.69
CA ALA A 263 -24.61 -2.63 -28.31
C ALA A 263 -24.26 -1.30 -27.63
N VAL A 264 -25.23 -0.67 -26.95
CA VAL A 264 -25.05 0.61 -26.23
C VAL A 264 -24.55 0.42 -24.82
N TRP A 265 -24.65 -0.80 -24.28
CA TRP A 265 -24.25 -1.12 -22.91
C TRP A 265 -22.74 -1.44 -22.74
N LYS A 266 -21.99 -1.49 -23.83
CA LYS A 266 -20.54 -1.75 -23.85
C LYS A 266 -19.70 -0.58 -23.41
#